data_d15c3fb468d645e2c151e808a2782b61
#
_entry.id   d15c3fb468d645e2c151e808a2782b61
#
_cell.length_a   1.000
_cell.length_b   1.000
_cell.length_c   1.000
_cell.angle_alpha   90.00
_cell.angle_beta   90.00
_cell.angle_gamma   90.00
#
_symmetry.space_group_name_H-M   'P 1'
#
loop_
_entity.id
_entity.type
_entity.pdbx_description
1 polymer ?
#
loop_
_entity_poly.entity_id
_entity_poly.type
_entity_poly.pdbx_seq_one_letter_code
_entity_poly.pdbx_strand_id
1 'polypeptide(L)'
;MKISIVGAGNAGCFTALYYSWYGRKKDLEVELIHDPNIAPQEVGQATLLGAPELLGTGFNYYDNHIHATPKTGILYEGFGKVNEKFIHAFPTNTLAMHFCPCELQKFALESGRFNVVEDNVDPKDVDADYVFDCRGTPKDFTGYTPLKSPVNAAILGKPKWDSKELWSRHVATPDGWAFVIPMDESSPSHNGAVGYLYNNKITKTEDAKKNFEQIFDVEVKRERTFKSYLHMNPIDDRVILQGNRLFFLEPM
;
A
#
# COMPACT_ATOMS: atom_id res chain seq x y z
N MET A 1 8.28 -19.33 20.59
CA MET A 1 8.56 -19.13 19.15
C MET A 1 8.68 -17.64 18.91
N LYS A 2 9.78 -17.21 18.28
CA LYS A 2 10.04 -15.80 17.97
C LYS A 2 9.86 -15.56 16.46
N ILE A 3 9.11 -14.50 16.13
CA ILE A 3 8.94 -14.00 14.75
C ILE A 3 9.50 -12.57 14.71
N SER A 4 10.42 -12.32 13.79
CA SER A 4 10.92 -10.98 13.53
C SER A 4 10.46 -10.49 12.14
N ILE A 5 10.05 -9.24 12.08
CA ILE A 5 9.59 -8.58 10.86
C ILE A 5 10.58 -7.45 10.55
N VAL A 6 11.22 -7.46 9.39
CA VAL A 6 12.19 -6.45 8.99
C VAL A 6 11.57 -5.51 7.96
N GLY A 7 11.36 -4.26 8.37
CA GLY A 7 10.74 -3.20 7.59
C GLY A 7 9.35 -2.82 8.06
N ALA A 8 9.15 -1.55 8.43
CA ALA A 8 7.89 -1.00 8.94
C ALA A 8 7.05 -0.29 7.85
N GLY A 9 7.09 -0.76 6.61
CA GLY A 9 6.11 -0.39 5.58
C GLY A 9 4.75 -1.09 5.82
N ASN A 10 3.79 -0.89 4.90
CA ASN A 10 2.45 -1.49 5.03
C ASN A 10 2.51 -3.00 5.33
N ALA A 11 3.30 -3.76 4.57
CA ALA A 11 3.42 -5.20 4.76
C ALA A 11 3.91 -5.56 6.17
N GLY A 12 4.97 -4.88 6.65
CA GLY A 12 5.51 -5.15 7.98
C GLY A 12 4.56 -4.76 9.10
N CYS A 13 3.94 -3.59 9.01
CA CYS A 13 2.97 -3.13 10.02
C CYS A 13 1.77 -4.09 10.13
N PHE A 14 1.15 -4.46 9.00
CA PHE A 14 0.06 -5.43 9.01
C PHE A 14 0.49 -6.79 9.54
N THR A 15 1.69 -7.25 9.18
CA THR A 15 2.22 -8.54 9.66
C THR A 15 2.43 -8.52 11.18
N ALA A 16 3.07 -7.47 11.71
CA ALA A 16 3.31 -7.34 13.15
C ALA A 16 2.01 -7.26 13.94
N LEU A 17 1.06 -6.42 13.50
CA LEU A 17 -0.26 -6.29 14.12
C LEU A 17 -1.04 -7.61 14.08
N TYR A 18 -1.02 -8.30 12.95
CA TYR A 18 -1.69 -9.60 12.81
C TYR A 18 -1.13 -10.64 13.76
N TYR A 19 0.18 -10.88 13.74
CA TYR A 19 0.79 -11.91 14.58
C TYR A 19 0.75 -11.56 16.05
N SER A 20 0.87 -10.30 16.44
CA SER A 20 0.71 -9.88 17.85
C SER A 20 -0.68 -10.18 18.38
N TRP A 21 -1.71 -10.06 17.54
CA TRP A 21 -3.07 -10.33 17.94
C TRP A 21 -3.40 -11.83 17.93
N TYR A 22 -3.20 -12.50 16.81
CA TYR A 22 -3.58 -13.92 16.65
C TYR A 22 -2.60 -14.87 17.35
N GLY A 23 -1.37 -14.44 17.56
CA GLY A 23 -0.33 -15.21 18.27
C GLY A 23 -0.39 -15.15 19.79
N ARG A 24 -1.13 -14.19 20.39
CA ARG A 24 -1.12 -13.92 21.83
C ARG A 24 -1.49 -15.11 22.73
N LYS A 25 -2.19 -16.13 22.21
CA LYS A 25 -2.54 -17.36 22.93
C LYS A 25 -1.55 -18.50 22.72
N LYS A 26 -0.45 -18.27 22.01
CA LYS A 26 0.50 -19.29 21.54
C LYS A 26 1.93 -19.05 21.98
N ASP A 27 2.17 -18.22 22.98
CA ASP A 27 3.52 -17.80 23.42
C ASP A 27 4.40 -17.36 22.24
N LEU A 28 3.81 -16.55 21.36
CA LEU A 28 4.48 -16.00 20.20
C LEU A 28 5.08 -14.64 20.56
N GLU A 29 6.40 -14.57 20.53
CA GLU A 29 7.15 -13.32 20.59
C GLU A 29 7.18 -12.69 19.19
N VAL A 30 6.77 -11.42 19.10
CA VAL A 30 6.76 -10.66 17.85
C VAL A 30 7.66 -9.45 17.99
N GLU A 31 8.54 -9.25 17.01
CA GLU A 31 9.47 -8.14 16.94
C GLU A 31 9.37 -7.46 15.57
N LEU A 32 9.29 -6.13 15.55
CA LEU A 32 9.34 -5.31 14.33
C LEU A 32 10.64 -4.50 14.32
N ILE A 33 11.51 -4.77 13.34
CA ILE A 33 12.79 -4.09 13.16
C ILE A 33 12.66 -3.11 11.99
N HIS A 34 13.01 -1.85 12.20
CA HIS A 34 12.93 -0.85 11.15
C HIS A 34 14.08 0.15 11.19
N ASP A 35 14.46 0.63 10.00
CA ASP A 35 15.41 1.71 9.86
C ASP A 35 14.68 3.06 10.02
N PRO A 36 14.95 3.84 11.08
CA PRO A 36 14.27 5.12 11.34
C PRO A 36 14.62 6.19 10.30
N ASN A 37 15.65 5.98 9.48
CA ASN A 37 16.01 6.90 8.40
C ASN A 37 15.15 6.71 7.13
N ILE A 38 14.35 5.65 7.07
CA ILE A 38 13.42 5.41 5.96
C ILE A 38 12.08 6.05 6.28
N ALA A 39 11.78 7.16 5.63
CA ALA A 39 10.50 7.84 5.81
C ALA A 39 9.32 6.96 5.35
N PRO A 40 8.19 7.00 6.06
CA PRO A 40 6.96 6.31 5.65
C PRO A 40 6.44 6.85 4.31
N GLN A 41 5.62 6.04 3.65
CA GLN A 41 4.91 6.51 2.45
C GLN A 41 3.78 7.45 2.87
N GLU A 42 3.69 8.57 2.16
CA GLU A 42 2.69 9.61 2.43
C GLU A 42 1.51 9.59 1.45
N VAL A 43 1.49 8.69 0.51
CA VAL A 43 0.42 8.57 -0.50
C VAL A 43 -0.67 7.68 0.05
N GLY A 44 -1.91 8.18 0.10
CA GLY A 44 -3.07 7.40 0.50
C GLY A 44 -3.17 6.08 -0.26
N GLN A 45 -3.55 5.05 0.44
CA GLN A 45 -3.64 3.68 -0.05
C GLN A 45 -5.06 3.14 0.10
N ALA A 46 -5.39 2.19 -0.76
CA ALA A 46 -6.63 1.43 -0.66
C ALA A 46 -6.31 -0.05 -0.48
N THR A 47 -7.03 -0.72 0.42
CA THR A 47 -6.84 -2.16 0.64
C THR A 47 -7.71 -2.99 -0.28
N LEU A 48 -7.39 -4.27 -0.32
CA LEU A 48 -8.32 -5.34 -0.70
C LEU A 48 -9.23 -5.68 0.47
N LEU A 49 -10.20 -6.57 0.23
CA LEU A 49 -11.10 -7.09 1.23
C LEU A 49 -10.33 -7.85 2.33
N GLY A 50 -10.81 -7.76 3.56
CA GLY A 50 -10.23 -8.45 4.71
C GLY A 50 -9.01 -7.78 5.35
N ALA A 51 -8.49 -6.71 4.80
CA ALA A 51 -7.32 -6.04 5.37
C ALA A 51 -7.57 -5.39 6.74
N PRO A 52 -8.74 -4.79 7.05
CA PRO A 52 -9.02 -4.27 8.38
C PRO A 52 -8.91 -5.32 9.50
N GLU A 53 -9.22 -6.59 9.22
CA GLU A 53 -9.10 -7.68 10.18
C GLU A 53 -7.64 -7.94 10.59
N LEU A 54 -6.68 -7.59 9.74
CA LEU A 54 -5.25 -7.70 10.05
C LEU A 54 -4.80 -6.73 11.15
N LEU A 55 -5.54 -5.66 11.39
CA LEU A 55 -5.26 -4.73 12.50
C LEU A 55 -5.60 -5.33 13.87
N GLY A 56 -6.30 -6.45 13.88
CA GLY A 56 -6.74 -7.14 15.07
C GLY A 56 -8.10 -6.67 15.57
N THR A 57 -8.61 -7.33 16.63
CA THR A 57 -9.90 -6.94 17.21
C THR A 57 -9.80 -5.59 17.89
N GLY A 58 -10.87 -4.85 17.86
CA GLY A 58 -10.96 -3.50 18.41
C GLY A 58 -10.73 -2.40 17.38
N PHE A 59 -10.29 -2.73 16.15
CA PHE A 59 -10.34 -1.75 15.08
C PHE A 59 -11.81 -1.46 14.69
N ASN A 60 -12.17 -0.21 14.72
CA ASN A 60 -13.44 0.28 14.19
C ASN A 60 -13.24 1.67 13.59
N TYR A 61 -14.11 2.06 12.67
CA TYR A 61 -13.97 3.33 11.94
C TYR A 61 -14.33 4.57 12.78
N TYR A 62 -14.95 4.42 13.94
CA TYR A 62 -15.32 5.53 14.81
C TYR A 62 -14.20 5.90 15.80
N ASP A 63 -13.37 4.92 16.13
CA ASP A 63 -12.23 5.08 17.01
C ASP A 63 -11.00 4.44 16.34
N ASN A 64 -10.64 5.02 15.19
CA ASN A 64 -9.51 4.51 14.43
C ASN A 64 -8.36 5.51 14.43
N HIS A 65 -7.26 5.11 15.03
CA HIS A 65 -6.07 5.94 15.14
C HIS A 65 -5.27 6.06 13.84
N ILE A 66 -5.69 5.40 12.77
CA ILE A 66 -5.06 5.47 11.45
C ILE A 66 -5.86 6.30 10.44
N HIS A 67 -6.91 6.99 10.90
CA HIS A 67 -7.80 7.79 10.06
C HIS A 67 -8.29 7.06 8.81
N ALA A 68 -8.56 5.74 8.95
CA ALA A 68 -9.07 4.93 7.86
C ALA A 68 -10.54 5.21 7.60
N THR A 69 -10.92 5.21 6.33
CA THR A 69 -12.32 5.27 5.91
C THR A 69 -12.75 3.96 5.28
N PRO A 70 -14.04 3.56 5.41
CA PRO A 70 -14.54 2.38 4.73
C PRO A 70 -14.37 2.50 3.22
N LYS A 71 -13.95 1.40 2.58
CA LYS A 71 -13.97 1.26 1.13
C LYS A 71 -15.03 0.25 0.75
N THR A 72 -16.08 0.72 0.09
CA THR A 72 -17.27 -0.08 -0.26
C THR A 72 -17.24 -0.62 -1.69
N GLY A 73 -16.26 -0.25 -2.48
CA GLY A 73 -16.15 -0.69 -3.87
C GLY A 73 -15.11 0.07 -4.66
N ILE A 74 -15.19 -0.13 -5.98
CA ILE A 74 -14.37 0.58 -6.97
C ILE A 74 -15.32 1.10 -8.06
N LEU A 75 -15.28 2.41 -8.33
CA LEU A 75 -15.95 3.02 -9.47
C LEU A 75 -14.99 3.04 -10.65
N TYR A 76 -15.35 2.38 -11.73
CA TYR A 76 -14.63 2.40 -13.00
C TYR A 76 -15.28 3.41 -13.94
N GLU A 77 -14.45 4.24 -14.60
CA GLU A 77 -14.89 5.31 -15.48
C GLU A 77 -14.10 5.27 -16.80
N GLY A 78 -14.82 5.21 -17.93
CA GLY A 78 -14.24 5.31 -19.26
C GLY A 78 -13.54 4.06 -19.79
N PHE A 79 -13.63 2.92 -19.11
CA PHE A 79 -13.09 1.66 -19.58
C PHE A 79 -14.06 0.99 -20.56
N GLY A 80 -13.56 0.57 -21.72
CA GLY A 80 -14.34 -0.13 -22.74
C GLY A 80 -14.74 0.74 -23.94
N LYS A 81 -15.63 0.22 -24.78
CA LYS A 81 -16.07 0.87 -26.03
C LYS A 81 -17.08 1.99 -25.82
N VAL A 82 -17.80 1.92 -24.72
CA VAL A 82 -18.79 2.91 -24.30
C VAL A 82 -18.21 3.61 -23.08
N ASN A 83 -18.25 4.93 -23.06
CA ASN A 83 -17.72 5.71 -21.93
C ASN A 83 -18.69 5.61 -20.73
N GLU A 84 -18.80 4.41 -20.21
CA GLU A 84 -19.69 4.08 -19.10
C GLU A 84 -18.97 4.17 -17.76
N LYS A 85 -19.76 4.47 -16.75
CA LYS A 85 -19.36 4.35 -15.36
C LYS A 85 -20.05 3.13 -14.76
N PHE A 86 -19.29 2.29 -14.06
CA PHE A 86 -19.88 1.21 -13.30
C PHE A 86 -19.16 1.05 -11.95
N ILE A 87 -19.92 0.67 -10.94
CA ILE A 87 -19.37 0.40 -9.62
C ILE A 87 -19.26 -1.11 -9.41
N HIS A 88 -18.06 -1.56 -9.05
CA HIS A 88 -17.82 -2.88 -8.51
C HIS A 88 -17.99 -2.81 -6.99
N ALA A 89 -19.22 -3.01 -6.52
CA ALA A 89 -19.52 -2.98 -5.09
C ALA A 89 -18.92 -4.19 -4.39
N PHE A 90 -18.39 -3.97 -3.19
CA PHE A 90 -17.90 -5.04 -2.34
C PHE A 90 -19.03 -5.70 -1.55
N PRO A 91 -18.88 -6.99 -1.18
CA PRO A 91 -19.83 -7.66 -0.30
C PRO A 91 -19.95 -6.94 1.05
N THR A 92 -21.17 -6.86 1.58
CA THR A 92 -21.45 -6.14 2.83
C THR A 92 -20.88 -6.78 4.09
N ASN A 93 -20.48 -8.04 4.00
CA ASN A 93 -19.89 -8.82 5.11
C ASN A 93 -18.36 -8.80 5.15
N THR A 94 -17.71 -8.05 4.27
CA THR A 94 -16.26 -7.97 4.20
C THR A 94 -15.84 -6.50 4.15
N LEU A 95 -14.81 -6.18 4.92
CA LEU A 95 -14.32 -4.82 5.03
C LEU A 95 -13.11 -4.58 4.13
N ALA A 96 -13.04 -3.39 3.57
CA ALA A 96 -11.85 -2.80 2.97
C ALA A 96 -11.75 -1.35 3.44
N MET A 97 -10.59 -0.72 3.29
CA MET A 97 -10.39 0.65 3.75
C MET A 97 -9.48 1.45 2.82
N HIS A 98 -9.66 2.76 2.89
CA HIS A 98 -8.66 3.73 2.49
C HIS A 98 -7.91 4.17 3.75
N PHE A 99 -6.60 4.35 3.66
CA PHE A 99 -5.77 4.72 4.81
C PHE A 99 -4.47 5.40 4.38
N CYS A 100 -3.84 6.12 5.31
CA CYS A 100 -2.51 6.66 5.12
C CYS A 100 -1.45 5.71 5.68
N PRO A 101 -0.46 5.27 4.88
CA PRO A 101 0.62 4.44 5.37
C PRO A 101 1.42 5.03 6.53
N CYS A 102 1.60 6.35 6.57
CA CYS A 102 2.31 6.99 7.67
C CYS A 102 1.54 6.88 9.00
N GLU A 103 0.21 7.00 8.96
CA GLU A 103 -0.64 6.81 10.15
C GLU A 103 -0.64 5.34 10.61
N LEU A 104 -0.71 4.40 9.66
CA LEU A 104 -0.58 2.97 9.97
C LEU A 104 0.78 2.65 10.61
N GLN A 105 1.87 3.20 10.07
CA GLN A 105 3.20 2.98 10.63
C GLN A 105 3.29 3.55 12.04
N LYS A 106 2.87 4.79 12.24
CA LYS A 106 2.84 5.44 13.56
C LYS A 106 2.04 4.60 14.56
N PHE A 107 0.82 4.21 14.19
CA PHE A 107 -0.03 3.35 15.02
C PHE A 107 0.67 2.03 15.38
N ALA A 108 1.29 1.36 14.42
CA ALA A 108 1.97 0.10 14.65
C ALA A 108 3.14 0.27 15.63
N LEU A 109 4.02 1.25 15.40
CA LEU A 109 5.20 1.50 16.22
C LEU A 109 4.84 1.92 17.67
N GLU A 110 3.75 2.66 17.85
CA GLU A 110 3.28 3.17 19.14
C GLU A 110 2.32 2.20 19.86
N SER A 111 1.91 1.11 19.22
CA SER A 111 0.84 0.21 19.72
C SER A 111 1.17 -0.50 21.03
N GLY A 112 2.42 -0.68 21.36
CA GLY A 112 2.87 -1.48 22.51
C GLY A 112 2.53 -2.99 22.42
N ARG A 113 2.10 -3.47 21.25
CA ARG A 113 1.65 -4.85 21.04
C ARG A 113 2.77 -5.84 20.79
N PHE A 114 3.95 -5.37 20.42
CA PHE A 114 5.13 -6.14 20.08
C PHE A 114 6.39 -5.32 20.36
N ASN A 115 7.55 -5.98 20.36
CA ASN A 115 8.83 -5.30 20.49
C ASN A 115 9.16 -4.51 19.22
N VAL A 116 9.63 -3.27 19.38
CA VAL A 116 10.08 -2.43 18.26
C VAL A 116 11.57 -2.18 18.41
N VAL A 117 12.32 -2.45 17.34
CA VAL A 117 13.78 -2.26 17.30
C VAL A 117 14.12 -1.31 16.16
N GLU A 118 14.87 -0.26 16.47
CA GLU A 118 15.40 0.66 15.47
C GLU A 118 16.77 0.18 15.01
N ASP A 119 16.82 -0.48 13.85
CA ASP A 119 18.06 -0.99 13.25
C ASP A 119 17.90 -1.20 11.76
N ASN A 120 19.03 -1.30 11.05
CA ASN A 120 19.13 -1.62 9.63
C ASN A 120 19.89 -2.93 9.45
N VAL A 121 19.16 -4.04 9.48
CA VAL A 121 19.73 -5.40 9.49
C VAL A 121 19.42 -6.15 8.18
N ASP A 122 20.26 -7.14 7.88
CA ASP A 122 19.88 -8.15 6.90
C ASP A 122 18.99 -9.21 7.57
N PRO A 123 17.83 -9.59 6.99
CA PRO A 123 16.95 -10.62 7.55
C PRO A 123 17.62 -11.95 7.82
N LYS A 124 18.70 -12.29 7.11
CA LYS A 124 19.45 -13.52 7.32
C LYS A 124 20.26 -13.52 8.64
N ASP A 125 20.59 -12.34 9.14
CA ASP A 125 21.38 -12.16 10.36
C ASP A 125 20.52 -12.03 11.64
N VAL A 126 19.20 -11.93 11.48
CA VAL A 126 18.26 -11.77 12.60
C VAL A 126 18.08 -13.09 13.33
N ASP A 127 18.23 -13.11 14.66
CA ASP A 127 18.00 -14.28 15.51
C ASP A 127 16.50 -14.44 15.85
N ALA A 128 15.81 -15.26 15.07
CA ALA A 128 14.40 -15.61 15.25
C ALA A 128 14.08 -16.95 14.57
N ASP A 129 12.99 -17.60 14.97
CA ASP A 129 12.52 -18.84 14.33
C ASP A 129 12.05 -18.60 12.89
N TYR A 130 11.40 -17.47 12.66
CA TYR A 130 10.99 -17.00 11.32
C TYR A 130 11.21 -15.51 11.18
N VAL A 131 11.65 -15.08 9.99
CA VAL A 131 11.89 -13.68 9.66
C VAL A 131 11.09 -13.29 8.42
N PHE A 132 10.25 -12.27 8.55
CA PHE A 132 9.54 -11.69 7.40
C PHE A 132 10.34 -10.52 6.82
N ASP A 133 10.82 -10.66 5.58
CA ASP A 133 11.47 -9.55 4.86
C ASP A 133 10.40 -8.66 4.21
N CYS A 134 10.11 -7.55 4.87
CA CYS A 134 9.16 -6.52 4.47
C CYS A 134 9.84 -5.22 4.02
N ARG A 135 11.12 -5.25 3.65
CA ARG A 135 11.94 -4.05 3.30
C ARG A 135 11.54 -3.36 1.99
N GLY A 136 10.42 -3.73 1.39
CA GLY A 136 9.90 -3.11 0.18
C GLY A 136 10.61 -3.54 -1.10
N THR A 137 10.65 -2.66 -2.10
CA THR A 137 11.20 -2.99 -3.43
C THR A 137 12.68 -3.41 -3.35
N PRO A 138 13.06 -4.55 -3.96
CA PRO A 138 14.43 -5.02 -3.96
C PRO A 138 15.35 -4.04 -4.72
N LYS A 139 16.58 -3.89 -4.24
CA LYS A 139 17.63 -3.16 -4.97
C LYS A 139 18.27 -4.03 -6.06
N ASP A 140 18.40 -5.33 -5.79
CA ASP A 140 18.85 -6.35 -6.73
C ASP A 140 17.66 -7.24 -7.12
N PHE A 141 17.50 -7.44 -8.43
CA PHE A 141 16.42 -8.25 -9.02
C PHE A 141 16.88 -9.66 -9.41
N THR A 142 18.04 -10.11 -8.93
CA THR A 142 18.47 -11.51 -9.08
C THR A 142 17.44 -12.44 -8.44
N GLY A 143 16.97 -13.45 -9.16
CA GLY A 143 15.90 -14.37 -8.70
C GLY A 143 14.47 -13.87 -8.92
N TYR A 144 14.29 -12.64 -9.43
CA TYR A 144 12.97 -12.11 -9.76
C TYR A 144 12.63 -12.28 -11.24
N THR A 145 11.42 -12.71 -11.50
CA THR A 145 10.85 -12.79 -12.85
C THR A 145 10.14 -11.48 -13.17
N PRO A 146 10.52 -10.78 -14.26
CA PRO A 146 9.80 -9.58 -14.68
C PRO A 146 8.41 -9.95 -15.21
N LEU A 147 7.42 -9.17 -14.84
CA LEU A 147 6.06 -9.29 -15.31
C LEU A 147 5.74 -8.19 -16.32
N LYS A 148 4.87 -8.50 -17.27
CA LYS A 148 4.40 -7.52 -18.25
C LYS A 148 3.33 -6.64 -17.61
N SER A 149 3.50 -5.32 -17.75
CA SER A 149 2.48 -4.33 -17.40
C SER A 149 2.32 -3.35 -18.56
N PRO A 150 1.11 -2.86 -18.86
CA PRO A 150 0.89 -1.85 -19.87
C PRO A 150 1.47 -0.49 -19.49
N VAL A 151 1.67 -0.23 -18.20
CA VAL A 151 2.22 1.00 -17.64
C VAL A 151 3.46 0.71 -16.80
N ASN A 152 4.36 1.69 -16.70
CA ASN A 152 5.63 1.56 -15.98
C ASN A 152 6.09 2.83 -15.27
N ALA A 153 5.22 3.83 -15.25
CA ALA A 153 5.47 5.11 -14.60
C ALA A 153 4.18 5.65 -13.98
N ALA A 154 4.32 6.44 -12.95
CA ALA A 154 3.22 7.11 -12.26
C ALA A 154 3.59 8.54 -11.89
N ILE A 155 2.61 9.44 -12.03
CA ILE A 155 2.64 10.79 -11.47
C ILE A 155 1.65 10.81 -10.31
N LEU A 156 2.10 11.18 -9.14
CA LEU A 156 1.29 11.25 -7.93
C LEU A 156 0.95 12.70 -7.61
N GLY A 157 -0.30 12.95 -7.31
CA GLY A 157 -0.80 14.27 -7.00
C GLY A 157 -1.71 14.28 -5.77
N LYS A 158 -1.81 15.46 -5.16
CA LYS A 158 -2.79 15.75 -4.13
C LYS A 158 -3.98 16.46 -4.78
N PRO A 159 -5.22 15.95 -4.59
CA PRO A 159 -6.40 16.65 -5.10
C PRO A 159 -6.57 18.00 -4.39
N LYS A 160 -7.04 19.00 -5.12
CA LYS A 160 -7.41 20.33 -4.59
C LYS A 160 -8.89 20.40 -4.20
N TRP A 161 -9.56 19.26 -4.20
CA TRP A 161 -10.96 19.06 -3.88
C TRP A 161 -11.13 17.97 -2.84
N ASP A 162 -12.20 18.01 -2.07
CA ASP A 162 -12.52 17.01 -1.06
C ASP A 162 -13.37 15.91 -1.70
N SER A 163 -13.05 14.68 -1.37
CA SER A 163 -13.81 13.51 -1.79
C SER A 163 -14.42 12.84 -0.56
N LYS A 164 -15.75 12.71 -0.58
CA LYS A 164 -16.54 12.06 0.50
C LYS A 164 -17.02 10.66 0.10
N GLU A 165 -16.58 10.20 -1.07
CA GLU A 165 -16.95 8.88 -1.55
C GLU A 165 -16.30 7.79 -0.71
N LEU A 166 -17.05 6.70 -0.55
CA LEU A 166 -16.58 5.49 0.12
C LEU A 166 -16.04 4.42 -0.85
N TRP A 167 -15.69 4.80 -2.06
CA TRP A 167 -15.09 3.94 -3.09
C TRP A 167 -13.85 4.57 -3.69
N SER A 168 -12.90 3.73 -4.10
CA SER A 168 -11.83 4.19 -4.98
C SER A 168 -12.40 4.44 -6.39
N ARG A 169 -11.84 5.40 -7.11
CA ARG A 169 -12.15 5.57 -8.54
C ARG A 169 -10.96 5.12 -9.38
N HIS A 170 -11.26 4.38 -10.43
CA HIS A 170 -10.33 4.05 -11.50
C HIS A 170 -10.83 4.71 -12.77
N VAL A 171 -10.03 5.57 -13.36
CA VAL A 171 -10.41 6.39 -14.52
C VAL A 171 -9.50 6.05 -15.68
N ALA A 172 -10.06 5.65 -16.80
CA ALA A 172 -9.30 5.48 -18.04
C ALA A 172 -8.80 6.84 -18.54
N THR A 173 -7.56 6.89 -18.98
CA THR A 173 -6.93 8.11 -19.47
C THR A 173 -6.30 7.88 -20.83
N PRO A 174 -5.95 8.93 -21.60
CA PRO A 174 -5.31 8.77 -22.91
C PRO A 174 -4.01 7.97 -22.87
N ASP A 175 -3.29 7.99 -21.76
CA ASP A 175 -1.96 7.40 -21.62
C ASP A 175 -1.95 6.09 -20.82
N GLY A 176 -3.09 5.72 -20.22
CA GLY A 176 -3.23 4.56 -19.37
C GLY A 176 -4.44 4.67 -18.45
N TRP A 177 -4.23 4.87 -17.16
CA TRP A 177 -5.33 5.00 -16.19
C TRP A 177 -4.93 5.82 -14.96
N ALA A 178 -5.91 6.27 -14.22
CA ALA A 178 -5.67 6.96 -12.97
C ALA A 178 -6.49 6.35 -11.82
N PHE A 179 -5.93 6.34 -10.63
CA PHE A 179 -6.68 6.06 -9.42
C PHE A 179 -6.96 7.34 -8.64
N VAL A 180 -8.11 7.38 -7.98
CA VAL A 180 -8.45 8.38 -6.97
C VAL A 180 -8.80 7.64 -5.68
N ILE A 181 -8.08 7.97 -4.62
CA ILE A 181 -8.28 7.39 -3.29
C ILE A 181 -8.73 8.51 -2.36
N PRO A 182 -10.01 8.54 -1.97
CA PRO A 182 -10.49 9.49 -0.98
C PRO A 182 -9.90 9.16 0.39
N MET A 183 -9.65 10.21 1.18
CA MET A 183 -9.15 10.10 2.54
C MET A 183 -10.02 10.94 3.47
N ASP A 184 -10.02 10.61 4.74
CA ASP A 184 -10.70 11.40 5.76
C ASP A 184 -10.05 12.79 5.87
N GLU A 185 -10.87 13.85 5.81
CA GLU A 185 -10.44 15.25 5.98
C GLU A 185 -9.81 15.48 7.37
N SER A 186 -10.17 14.69 8.36
CA SER A 186 -9.60 14.76 9.72
C SER A 186 -8.20 14.18 9.83
N SER A 187 -7.73 13.44 8.81
CA SER A 187 -6.36 12.94 8.80
C SER A 187 -5.39 14.12 8.72
N PRO A 188 -4.55 14.33 9.74
CA PRO A 188 -3.61 15.45 9.76
C PRO A 188 -2.59 15.38 8.62
N SER A 189 -2.45 14.23 8.01
CA SER A 189 -1.41 13.98 7.01
C SER A 189 -1.91 14.09 5.57
N HIS A 190 -3.22 13.86 5.25
CA HIS A 190 -3.62 13.74 3.84
C HIS A 190 -5.10 13.99 3.55
N ASN A 191 -5.34 14.68 2.43
CA ASN A 191 -6.66 14.93 1.85
C ASN A 191 -6.89 14.08 0.58
N GLY A 192 -6.49 12.81 0.61
CA GLY A 192 -6.63 11.92 -0.54
C GLY A 192 -5.41 11.87 -1.45
N ALA A 193 -5.45 10.94 -2.40
CA ALA A 193 -4.37 10.74 -3.37
C ALA A 193 -4.94 10.49 -4.77
N VAL A 194 -4.29 11.04 -5.77
CA VAL A 194 -4.53 10.75 -7.18
C VAL A 194 -3.23 10.30 -7.81
N GLY A 195 -3.28 9.17 -8.50
CA GLY A 195 -2.14 8.67 -9.26
C GLY A 195 -2.50 8.50 -10.72
N TYR A 196 -1.66 9.00 -11.61
CA TYR A 196 -1.77 8.90 -13.04
C TYR A 196 -0.71 7.94 -13.57
N LEU A 197 -1.14 6.80 -14.07
CA LEU A 197 -0.27 5.72 -14.54
C LEU A 197 -0.19 5.73 -16.06
N TYR A 198 1.03 5.65 -16.58
CA TYR A 198 1.28 5.71 -18.02
C TYR A 198 2.52 4.89 -18.40
N ASN A 199 2.75 4.75 -19.70
CA ASN A 199 3.95 4.10 -20.22
C ASN A 199 4.94 5.15 -20.72
N ASN A 200 6.03 5.36 -19.98
CA ASN A 200 7.03 6.37 -20.32
C ASN A 200 7.88 6.05 -21.58
N LYS A 201 7.71 4.85 -22.15
CA LYS A 201 8.29 4.50 -23.46
C LYS A 201 7.39 4.93 -24.63
N ILE A 202 6.14 5.29 -24.34
CA ILE A 202 5.13 5.70 -25.34
C ILE A 202 4.82 7.18 -25.18
N THR A 203 4.50 7.61 -23.96
CA THR A 203 4.13 8.99 -23.62
C THR A 203 5.26 9.66 -22.84
N LYS A 204 5.66 10.85 -23.25
CA LYS A 204 6.64 11.64 -22.48
C LYS A 204 6.05 12.09 -21.15
N THR A 205 6.88 12.17 -20.14
CA THR A 205 6.44 12.55 -18.78
C THR A 205 5.75 13.92 -18.76
N GLU A 206 6.25 14.89 -19.53
CA GLU A 206 5.68 16.22 -19.60
C GLU A 206 4.26 16.22 -20.20
N ASP A 207 4.03 15.37 -21.22
CA ASP A 207 2.70 15.22 -21.84
C ASP A 207 1.73 14.50 -20.89
N ALA A 208 2.17 13.44 -20.25
CA ALA A 208 1.40 12.73 -19.22
C ALA A 208 1.04 13.66 -18.06
N LYS A 209 1.97 14.49 -17.59
CA LYS A 209 1.74 15.47 -16.53
C LYS A 209 0.70 16.51 -16.94
N LYS A 210 0.79 17.03 -18.16
CA LYS A 210 -0.19 17.98 -18.71
C LYS A 210 -1.59 17.36 -18.77
N ASN A 211 -1.70 16.12 -19.28
CA ASN A 211 -2.97 15.39 -19.30
C ASN A 211 -3.51 15.16 -17.90
N PHE A 212 -2.65 14.80 -16.94
CA PHE A 212 -3.02 14.63 -15.54
C PHE A 212 -3.62 15.89 -14.94
N GLU A 213 -2.94 17.04 -15.11
CA GLU A 213 -3.40 18.33 -14.58
C GLU A 213 -4.67 18.84 -15.28
N GLN A 214 -4.89 18.48 -16.56
CA GLN A 214 -6.11 18.82 -17.31
C GLN A 214 -7.33 17.98 -16.90
N ILE A 215 -7.12 16.69 -16.58
CA ILE A 215 -8.21 15.77 -16.24
C ILE A 215 -8.59 15.90 -14.76
N PHE A 216 -7.59 16.13 -13.90
CA PHE A 216 -7.78 16.21 -12.46
C PHE A 216 -7.24 17.55 -11.95
N ASP A 217 -8.00 18.22 -11.11
CA ASP A 217 -7.52 19.42 -10.41
C ASP A 217 -6.63 18.99 -9.24
N VAL A 218 -5.35 18.82 -9.52
CA VAL A 218 -4.36 18.26 -8.59
C VAL A 218 -3.13 19.13 -8.50
N GLU A 219 -2.45 19.05 -7.37
CA GLU A 219 -1.07 19.49 -7.20
C GLU A 219 -0.15 18.29 -7.38
N VAL A 220 0.67 18.31 -8.42
CA VAL A 220 1.66 17.22 -8.65
C VAL A 220 2.72 17.25 -7.56
N LYS A 221 2.94 16.09 -6.92
CA LYS A 221 3.87 15.94 -5.80
C LYS A 221 5.10 15.11 -6.15
N ARG A 222 4.95 14.07 -6.96
CA ARG A 222 6.02 13.11 -7.20
C ARG A 222 5.83 12.36 -8.51
N GLU A 223 6.96 12.04 -9.14
CA GLU A 223 7.04 11.13 -10.26
C GLU A 223 7.77 9.86 -9.85
N ARG A 224 7.34 8.72 -10.37
CA ARG A 224 7.91 7.40 -10.08
C ARG A 224 7.93 6.54 -11.33
N THR A 225 9.01 5.81 -11.52
CA THR A 225 9.04 4.65 -12.43
C THR A 225 9.02 3.38 -11.60
N PHE A 226 8.43 2.34 -12.16
CA PHE A 226 8.36 1.04 -11.50
C PHE A 226 8.52 -0.11 -12.49
N LYS A 227 8.79 -1.28 -11.95
CA LYS A 227 8.78 -2.55 -12.67
C LYS A 227 7.77 -3.46 -11.97
N SER A 228 7.06 -4.26 -12.75
CA SER A 228 6.27 -5.37 -12.21
C SER A 228 7.15 -6.62 -12.18
N TYR A 229 7.13 -7.35 -11.07
CA TYR A 229 7.99 -8.50 -10.84
C TYR A 229 7.39 -9.45 -9.79
N LEU A 230 7.91 -10.68 -9.79
CA LEU A 230 7.58 -11.71 -8.81
C LEU A 230 8.85 -12.50 -8.49
N HIS A 231 9.10 -12.75 -7.21
CA HIS A 231 10.10 -13.72 -6.76
C HIS A 231 9.47 -15.12 -6.69
N MET A 232 10.03 -16.09 -7.40
CA MET A 232 9.42 -17.43 -7.52
C MET A 232 9.57 -18.28 -6.25
N ASN A 233 10.58 -17.97 -5.43
CA ASN A 233 10.82 -18.67 -4.17
C ASN A 233 10.54 -17.70 -3.00
N PRO A 234 9.31 -17.70 -2.44
CA PRO A 234 8.94 -16.76 -1.38
C PRO A 234 9.61 -17.08 -0.04
N ILE A 235 10.19 -18.24 0.12
CA ILE A 235 10.82 -18.70 1.36
C ILE A 235 12.25 -19.17 1.06
N ASP A 236 13.20 -18.62 1.79
CA ASP A 236 14.61 -19.05 1.80
C ASP A 236 14.99 -19.39 3.24
N ASP A 237 15.07 -20.70 3.55
CA ASP A 237 15.21 -21.23 4.91
C ASP A 237 14.10 -20.68 5.84
N ARG A 238 14.43 -19.83 6.80
CA ARG A 238 13.52 -19.19 7.75
C ARG A 238 13.07 -17.78 7.33
N VAL A 239 13.61 -17.24 6.23
CA VAL A 239 13.28 -15.91 5.72
C VAL A 239 12.14 -16.00 4.73
N ILE A 240 11.08 -15.25 4.98
CA ILE A 240 9.85 -15.20 4.18
C ILE A 240 9.72 -13.83 3.54
N LEU A 241 9.74 -13.78 2.21
CA LEU A 241 9.55 -12.53 1.47
C LEU A 241 8.09 -12.09 1.51
N GLN A 242 7.83 -10.79 1.76
CA GLN A 242 6.47 -10.27 1.85
C GLN A 242 6.31 -8.86 1.27
N GLY A 243 5.08 -8.54 0.83
CA GLY A 243 4.76 -7.27 0.18
C GLY A 243 5.61 -7.05 -1.06
N ASN A 244 6.07 -5.82 -1.28
CA ASN A 244 6.90 -5.48 -2.45
C ASN A 244 8.28 -6.18 -2.45
N ARG A 245 8.65 -6.84 -1.37
CA ARG A 245 9.84 -7.70 -1.37
C ARG A 245 9.59 -8.99 -2.10
N LEU A 246 8.38 -9.51 -2.09
CA LEU A 246 7.98 -10.72 -2.80
C LEU A 246 7.59 -10.42 -4.25
N PHE A 247 6.69 -9.47 -4.44
CA PHE A 247 6.21 -9.10 -5.78
C PHE A 247 5.70 -7.67 -5.82
N PHE A 248 5.70 -7.10 -7.00
CA PHE A 248 4.99 -5.88 -7.31
C PHE A 248 4.18 -6.08 -8.59
N LEU A 249 2.89 -5.92 -8.46
CA LEU A 249 1.94 -5.85 -9.57
C LEU A 249 1.33 -4.45 -9.56
N GLU A 250 1.23 -3.87 -10.73
CA GLU A 250 0.46 -2.65 -10.88
C GLU A 250 -1.03 -3.06 -10.86
N PRO A 251 -1.77 -2.66 -9.82
CA PRO A 251 -3.16 -3.06 -9.66
C PRO A 251 -4.08 -2.14 -10.46
N MET A 252 -4.87 -2.69 -11.34
CA MET A 252 -5.99 -2.02 -11.97
C MET A 252 -7.31 -2.61 -11.48
#